data_1cb81a5404abd41f97b8fe979f3ba1cd
#
_entry.id   1cb81a5404abd41f97b8fe979f3ba1cd
#
_cell.length_a   1.000
_cell.length_b   1.000
_cell.length_c   1.000
_cell.angle_alpha   90.00
_cell.angle_beta   90.00
_cell.angle_gamma   90.00
#
_symmetry.space_group_name_H-M   'P 1'
#
loop_
_entity.id
_entity.type
_entity.pdbx_description
1 polymer ?
#
loop_
_entity_poly.entity_id
_entity_poly.type
_entity_poly.pdbx_seq_one_letter_code
_entity_poly.pdbx_strand_id
1 'polypeptide(L)'
;MRRLTVIAALLLAGFATGTAQADPVVAHFKTPSGNLNCIGGTAPVYVECQARQATWPKVPVKPSGCDLDWEPYNISLSARRVGLGACRGDVGPRCLADCTTLRYGRSVNIGPIRCRSAANGVTCRYVRGKHAGFRIAREGYVVWRA
;
A
#
# COMPACT_ATOMS: atom_id res chain seq x y z
N MET A 1 -62.88 -39.39 -28.01
CA MET A 1 -61.47 -39.14 -28.41
C MET A 1 -60.97 -37.94 -27.66
N ARG A 2 -60.21 -38.16 -26.58
CA ARG A 2 -59.64 -37.07 -25.75
C ARG A 2 -58.18 -36.85 -26.16
N ARG A 3 -57.84 -35.66 -26.68
CA ARG A 3 -56.48 -35.30 -27.01
C ARG A 3 -55.80 -34.77 -25.75
N LEU A 4 -54.76 -35.49 -25.28
CA LEU A 4 -53.86 -35.02 -24.23
C LEU A 4 -52.81 -34.10 -24.85
N THR A 5 -52.79 -32.82 -24.39
CA THR A 5 -51.76 -31.86 -24.74
C THR A 5 -50.69 -31.91 -23.66
N VAL A 6 -49.47 -32.36 -24.02
CA VAL A 6 -48.30 -32.38 -23.13
C VAL A 6 -47.60 -31.02 -23.25
N ILE A 7 -47.60 -30.25 -22.15
CA ILE A 7 -46.87 -29.00 -22.04
C ILE A 7 -45.48 -29.33 -21.52
N ALA A 8 -44.46 -29.20 -22.38
CA ALA A 8 -43.06 -29.31 -21.99
C ALA A 8 -42.59 -27.98 -21.38
N ALA A 9 -42.34 -28.01 -20.08
CA ALA A 9 -41.72 -26.85 -19.37
C ALA A 9 -40.21 -26.92 -19.57
N LEU A 10 -39.64 -25.94 -20.31
CA LEU A 10 -38.21 -25.70 -20.40
C LEU A 10 -37.72 -24.97 -19.14
N LEU A 11 -36.95 -25.67 -18.30
CA LEU A 11 -36.19 -25.08 -17.20
C LEU A 11 -34.92 -24.43 -17.76
N LEU A 12 -34.91 -23.10 -17.84
CA LEU A 12 -33.71 -22.30 -18.09
C LEU A 12 -32.88 -22.25 -16.81
N ALA A 13 -31.84 -23.08 -16.73
CA ALA A 13 -30.82 -22.99 -15.69
C ALA A 13 -29.94 -21.75 -15.96
N GLY A 14 -30.17 -20.67 -15.22
CA GLY A 14 -29.33 -19.49 -15.24
C GLY A 14 -27.99 -19.79 -14.58
N PHE A 15 -26.90 -19.82 -15.35
CA PHE A 15 -25.53 -19.81 -14.81
C PHE A 15 -25.21 -18.45 -14.25
N ALA A 16 -25.26 -18.29 -12.93
CA ALA A 16 -24.70 -17.12 -12.27
C ALA A 16 -23.17 -17.18 -12.37
N THR A 17 -22.58 -16.41 -13.29
CA THR A 17 -21.14 -16.21 -13.34
C THR A 17 -20.72 -15.31 -12.17
N GLY A 18 -20.37 -15.93 -11.05
CA GLY A 18 -19.74 -15.24 -9.94
C GLY A 18 -18.38 -14.70 -10.39
N THR A 19 -18.22 -13.38 -10.44
CA THR A 19 -16.91 -12.75 -10.59
C THR A 19 -16.12 -13.01 -9.32
N ALA A 20 -15.11 -13.88 -9.39
CA ALA A 20 -14.15 -14.06 -8.30
C ALA A 20 -13.40 -12.74 -8.11
N GLN A 21 -13.73 -11.98 -7.07
CA GLN A 21 -12.92 -10.84 -6.63
C GLN A 21 -11.67 -11.43 -5.98
N ALA A 22 -10.51 -11.11 -6.56
CA ALA A 22 -9.24 -11.42 -5.92
C ALA A 22 -9.14 -10.67 -4.59
N ASP A 23 -8.79 -11.37 -3.51
CA ASP A 23 -8.58 -10.78 -2.20
C ASP A 23 -7.52 -9.66 -2.29
N PRO A 24 -7.71 -8.55 -1.56
CA PRO A 24 -6.74 -7.46 -1.55
C PRO A 24 -5.41 -7.96 -1.00
N VAL A 25 -4.36 -7.88 -1.82
CA VAL A 25 -3.01 -8.22 -1.39
C VAL A 25 -2.49 -7.12 -0.48
N VAL A 26 -2.18 -7.47 0.76
CA VAL A 26 -1.53 -6.59 1.73
C VAL A 26 -0.06 -7.02 1.87
N ALA A 27 0.86 -6.11 1.59
CA ALA A 27 2.29 -6.34 1.75
C ALA A 27 2.78 -5.62 3.01
N HIS A 28 3.31 -6.38 3.97
CA HIS A 28 4.02 -5.87 5.15
C HIS A 28 5.49 -6.24 5.03
N PHE A 29 6.38 -5.24 5.07
CA PHE A 29 7.81 -5.51 5.03
C PHE A 29 8.62 -4.49 5.86
N LYS A 30 9.80 -4.92 6.25
CA LYS A 30 10.82 -4.08 6.90
C LYS A 30 12.16 -4.21 6.20
N THR A 31 13.00 -3.21 6.37
CA THR A 31 14.42 -3.32 5.97
C THR A 31 15.19 -4.27 6.89
N PRO A 32 16.37 -4.79 6.48
CA PRO A 32 17.21 -5.61 7.35
C PRO A 32 17.59 -4.94 8.67
N SER A 33 17.77 -3.61 8.67
CA SER A 33 18.02 -2.84 9.91
C SER A 33 16.81 -2.77 10.85
N GLY A 34 15.61 -3.10 10.38
CA GLY A 34 14.37 -2.95 11.12
C GLY A 34 13.92 -1.49 11.32
N ASN A 35 14.68 -0.52 10.80
CA ASN A 35 14.37 0.89 11.01
C ASN A 35 13.22 1.40 10.14
N LEU A 36 13.11 0.89 8.91
CA LEU A 36 12.03 1.26 8.00
C LEU A 36 11.01 0.13 7.93
N ASN A 37 9.77 0.46 8.22
CA ASN A 37 8.63 -0.44 8.16
C ASN A 37 7.63 0.08 7.14
N CYS A 38 7.15 -0.77 6.26
CA CYS A 38 6.23 -0.41 5.21
C CYS A 38 5.01 -1.35 5.18
N ILE A 39 3.87 -0.78 4.88
CA ILE A 39 2.63 -1.49 4.59
C ILE A 39 2.06 -0.99 3.27
N GLY A 40 1.45 -1.85 2.49
CA GLY A 40 0.77 -1.46 1.28
C GLY A 40 -0.29 -2.44 0.86
N GLY A 41 -1.27 -1.95 0.10
CA GLY A 41 -2.39 -2.73 -0.40
C GLY A 41 -2.69 -2.45 -1.87
N THR A 42 -3.51 -3.31 -2.45
CA THR A 42 -3.93 -3.21 -3.86
C THR A 42 -5.39 -2.81 -4.03
N ALA A 43 -6.17 -2.74 -2.94
CA ALA A 43 -7.57 -2.31 -2.95
C ALA A 43 -7.92 -1.52 -1.67
N PRO A 44 -7.71 -0.20 -1.63
CA PRO A 44 -7.11 0.67 -2.67
C PRO A 44 -5.59 0.47 -2.82
N VAL A 45 -5.04 0.94 -3.95
CA VAL A 45 -3.59 0.91 -4.16
C VAL A 45 -2.92 1.99 -3.33
N TYR A 46 -2.08 1.57 -2.40
CA TYR A 46 -1.27 2.46 -1.58
C TYR A 46 -0.01 1.77 -1.07
N VAL A 47 0.95 2.56 -0.64
CA VAL A 47 2.05 2.14 0.23
C VAL A 47 2.34 3.26 1.22
N GLU A 48 2.67 2.87 2.44
CA GLU A 48 3.05 3.75 3.52
C GLU A 48 4.29 3.19 4.20
N CYS A 49 5.27 4.04 4.44
CA CYS A 49 6.50 3.68 5.13
C CYS A 49 6.78 4.62 6.29
N GLN A 50 7.28 4.08 7.39
CA GLN A 50 7.66 4.82 8.58
C GLN A 50 9.13 4.56 8.94
N ALA A 51 9.85 5.61 9.30
CA ALA A 51 11.16 5.51 9.92
C ALA A 51 11.00 5.53 11.44
N ARG A 52 11.42 4.46 12.12
CA ARG A 52 11.33 4.34 13.59
C ARG A 52 12.31 5.23 14.33
N GLN A 53 13.50 5.37 13.76
CA GLN A 53 14.53 6.28 14.22
C GLN A 53 14.92 7.16 13.04
N ALA A 54 14.63 8.44 13.12
CA ALA A 54 14.89 9.40 12.07
C ALA A 54 15.67 10.59 12.60
N THR A 55 16.55 11.15 11.76
CA THR A 55 17.35 12.35 12.02
C THR A 55 17.13 13.38 10.92
N TRP A 56 15.88 13.53 10.46
CA TRP A 56 15.55 14.39 9.33
C TRP A 56 15.78 15.87 9.65
N PRO A 57 16.54 16.60 8.83
CA PRO A 57 16.78 18.02 9.03
C PRO A 57 15.52 18.87 8.80
N LYS A 58 14.58 18.35 8.00
CA LYS A 58 13.25 18.95 7.78
C LYS A 58 12.19 17.93 8.16
N VAL A 59 11.55 18.17 9.28
CA VAL A 59 10.46 17.36 9.78
C VAL A 59 9.13 17.91 9.28
N PRO A 60 8.24 17.10 8.67
CA PRO A 60 6.91 17.56 8.27
C PRO A 60 6.13 18.12 9.46
N VAL A 61 5.56 19.30 9.25
CA VAL A 61 4.80 20.01 10.29
C VAL A 61 3.39 19.40 10.38
N LYS A 62 2.89 19.26 11.61
CA LYS A 62 1.51 18.85 11.87
C LYS A 62 0.54 19.85 11.24
N PRO A 63 -0.38 19.42 10.32
CA PRO A 63 -1.37 20.34 9.77
C PRO A 63 -2.41 20.72 10.83
N SER A 64 -2.97 21.92 10.72
CA SER A 64 -3.97 22.45 11.67
C SER A 64 -5.23 21.61 11.78
N GLY A 65 -5.59 20.87 10.75
CA GLY A 65 -6.75 19.96 10.74
C GLY A 65 -6.47 18.55 11.27
N CYS A 66 -5.30 18.31 11.88
CA CYS A 66 -4.99 17.02 12.50
C CYS A 66 -5.29 17.08 14.00
N ASP A 67 -6.44 16.56 14.41
CA ASP A 67 -6.85 16.47 15.81
C ASP A 67 -6.35 15.21 16.54
N LEU A 68 -5.73 14.29 15.78
CA LEU A 68 -5.15 13.04 16.28
C LEU A 68 -3.64 13.17 16.49
N ASP A 69 -2.98 12.06 16.80
CA ASP A 69 -1.53 12.00 16.90
C ASP A 69 -0.87 12.26 15.54
N TRP A 70 0.25 12.95 15.58
CA TRP A 70 1.03 13.27 14.40
C TRP A 70 2.29 12.42 14.31
N GLU A 71 2.40 11.65 13.24
CA GLU A 71 3.58 10.85 12.92
C GLU A 71 4.38 11.51 11.78
N PRO A 72 5.35 12.38 12.10
CA PRO A 72 6.08 13.13 11.07
C PRO A 72 7.00 12.28 10.20
N TYR A 73 7.49 11.16 10.72
CA TYR A 73 8.45 10.28 10.02
C TYR A 73 7.77 9.20 9.17
N ASN A 74 6.63 9.56 8.64
CA ASN A 74 5.78 8.71 7.82
C ASN A 74 5.66 9.31 6.41
N ILE A 75 5.71 8.45 5.37
CA ILE A 75 5.50 8.86 3.99
C ILE A 75 4.57 7.85 3.32
N SER A 76 3.55 8.37 2.66
CA SER A 76 2.58 7.56 1.93
C SER A 76 2.58 7.88 0.43
N LEU A 77 2.19 6.91 -0.38
CA LEU A 77 1.97 7.04 -1.82
C LEU A 77 0.64 6.36 -2.17
N SER A 78 -0.33 7.14 -2.60
CA SER A 78 -1.62 6.65 -3.08
C SER A 78 -2.16 7.56 -4.18
N ALA A 79 -2.93 7.02 -5.12
CA ALA A 79 -3.51 7.80 -6.22
C ALA A 79 -2.49 8.75 -6.89
N ARG A 80 -1.22 8.33 -7.03
CA ARG A 80 -0.08 9.10 -7.56
C ARG A 80 0.27 10.37 -6.76
N ARG A 81 -0.15 10.46 -5.51
CA ARG A 81 0.16 11.56 -4.59
C ARG A 81 1.03 11.03 -3.46
N VAL A 82 2.01 11.83 -3.07
CA VAL A 82 2.86 11.56 -1.92
C VAL A 82 2.37 12.40 -0.76
N GLY A 83 2.03 11.74 0.35
CA GLY A 83 1.73 12.35 1.63
C GLY A 83 2.97 12.34 2.54
N LEU A 84 3.20 13.43 3.27
CA LEU A 84 4.26 13.55 4.27
C LEU A 84 3.66 13.66 5.65
N GLY A 85 4.07 12.79 6.54
CA GLY A 85 3.48 12.60 7.85
C GLY A 85 2.13 11.91 7.80
N ALA A 86 1.67 11.43 8.94
CA ALA A 86 0.34 10.82 9.09
C ALA A 86 -0.36 11.36 10.33
N CYS A 87 -1.65 11.67 10.16
CA CYS A 87 -2.55 12.03 11.25
C CYS A 87 -3.40 10.80 11.58
N ARG A 88 -3.21 10.20 12.76
CA ARG A 88 -3.92 8.97 13.14
C ARG A 88 -4.04 8.82 14.64
N GLY A 89 -5.04 8.05 15.08
CA GLY A 89 -5.25 7.68 16.48
C GLY A 89 -4.71 6.29 16.84
N ASP A 90 -4.04 5.62 15.90
CA ASP A 90 -3.45 4.30 16.07
C ASP A 90 -1.95 4.30 15.72
N VAL A 91 -1.30 3.18 15.98
CA VAL A 91 0.12 3.04 15.63
C VAL A 91 0.31 2.88 14.11
N GLY A 92 1.30 3.58 13.56
CA GLY A 92 1.68 3.48 12.15
C GLY A 92 2.21 2.10 11.74
N PRO A 93 2.75 1.97 10.52
CA PRO A 93 3.27 0.71 10.00
C PRO A 93 4.29 0.09 10.96
N ARG A 94 3.88 -0.94 11.69
CA ARG A 94 4.76 -1.72 12.56
C ARG A 94 4.85 -3.13 12.05
N CYS A 95 6.07 -3.59 11.87
CA CYS A 95 6.32 -4.99 11.60
C CYS A 95 6.14 -5.81 12.87
N LEU A 96 4.94 -6.35 13.04
CA LEU A 96 4.63 -7.39 14.02
C LEU A 96 4.99 -8.77 13.44
N ALA A 97 4.31 -9.84 13.82
CA ALA A 97 4.66 -11.22 13.47
C ALA A 97 4.68 -11.52 11.95
N ASP A 98 3.84 -10.84 11.16
CA ASP A 98 3.61 -11.16 9.73
C ASP A 98 4.45 -10.33 8.75
N CYS A 99 5.55 -9.78 9.20
CA CYS A 99 6.36 -8.86 8.42
C CYS A 99 7.53 -9.55 7.74
N THR A 100 7.61 -9.42 6.42
CA THR A 100 8.73 -9.91 5.62
C THR A 100 9.94 -8.98 5.69
N THR A 101 11.15 -9.50 5.85
CA THR A 101 12.36 -8.70 5.68
C THR A 101 12.70 -8.55 4.20
N LEU A 102 12.55 -7.34 3.66
CA LEU A 102 12.95 -7.01 2.30
C LEU A 102 14.45 -6.73 2.27
N ARG A 103 15.25 -7.72 1.89
CA ARG A 103 16.72 -7.61 1.83
C ARG A 103 17.16 -6.45 0.93
N TYR A 104 18.30 -5.85 1.24
CA TYR A 104 18.89 -4.81 0.40
C TYR A 104 19.11 -5.31 -1.04
N GLY A 105 18.83 -4.44 -2.01
CA GLY A 105 18.83 -4.76 -3.43
C GLY A 105 17.55 -5.43 -3.95
N ARG A 106 16.67 -5.90 -3.07
CA ARG A 106 15.43 -6.58 -3.46
C ARG A 106 14.26 -5.60 -3.58
N SER A 107 13.27 -5.99 -4.36
CA SER A 107 12.05 -5.21 -4.58
C SER A 107 10.80 -6.05 -4.34
N VAL A 108 9.73 -5.38 -3.96
CA VAL A 108 8.37 -5.91 -3.89
C VAL A 108 7.45 -5.04 -4.74
N ASN A 109 6.49 -5.66 -5.42
CA ASN A 109 5.45 -4.95 -6.18
C ASN A 109 4.14 -4.97 -5.40
N ILE A 110 3.50 -3.81 -5.31
CA ILE A 110 2.19 -3.61 -4.69
C ILE A 110 1.31 -3.00 -5.79
N GLY A 111 0.67 -3.86 -6.57
CA GLY A 111 0.01 -3.45 -7.81
C GLY A 111 0.99 -2.69 -8.73
N PRO A 112 0.67 -1.45 -9.14
CA PRO A 112 1.52 -0.62 -9.99
C PRO A 112 2.66 0.09 -9.25
N ILE A 113 2.80 -0.08 -7.93
CA ILE A 113 3.87 0.51 -7.13
C ILE A 113 4.97 -0.53 -6.93
N ARG A 114 6.22 -0.13 -7.18
CA ARG A 114 7.41 -0.93 -6.84
C ARG A 114 8.17 -0.27 -5.70
N CYS A 115 8.42 -1.03 -4.64
CA CYS A 115 9.28 -0.64 -3.54
C CYS A 115 10.58 -1.44 -3.60
N ARG A 116 11.73 -0.75 -3.50
CA ARG A 116 13.07 -1.35 -3.45
C ARG A 116 13.75 -0.97 -2.16
N SER A 117 14.27 -1.97 -1.47
CA SER A 117 15.11 -1.79 -0.28
C SER A 117 16.57 -1.61 -0.68
N ALA A 118 17.26 -0.67 -0.06
CA ALA A 118 18.69 -0.43 -0.20
C ALA A 118 19.27 0.02 1.15
N ALA A 119 20.60 0.00 1.30
CA ALA A 119 21.27 0.43 2.53
C ALA A 119 20.96 1.91 2.87
N ASN A 120 20.71 2.74 1.86
CA ASN A 120 20.36 4.15 1.98
C ASN A 120 18.85 4.42 2.01
N GLY A 121 18.02 3.41 2.30
CA GLY A 121 16.59 3.60 2.47
C GLY A 121 15.71 2.72 1.57
N VAL A 122 14.42 3.01 1.59
CA VAL A 122 13.40 2.37 0.76
C VAL A 122 12.89 3.37 -0.27
N THR A 123 12.88 2.98 -1.54
CA THR A 123 12.31 3.77 -2.64
C THR A 123 11.05 3.09 -3.13
N CYS A 124 9.91 3.79 -3.06
CA CYS A 124 8.62 3.34 -3.59
C CYS A 124 8.14 4.30 -4.69
N ARG A 125 7.76 3.79 -5.85
CA ARG A 125 7.27 4.61 -6.97
C ARG A 125 6.32 3.85 -7.87
N TYR A 126 5.45 4.56 -8.57
CA TYR A 126 4.69 4.02 -9.68
C TYR A 126 5.63 3.62 -10.82
N VAL A 127 5.45 2.43 -11.38
CA VAL A 127 6.32 1.89 -12.46
C VAL A 127 5.83 2.28 -13.86
N ARG A 128 4.62 2.82 -14.01
CA ARG A 128 4.03 3.24 -15.29
C ARG A 128 3.48 4.66 -15.19
N GLY A 129 3.55 5.38 -16.31
CA GLY A 129 3.08 6.77 -16.42
C GLY A 129 3.99 7.75 -15.69
N LYS A 130 3.43 8.86 -15.19
CA LYS A 130 4.17 9.81 -14.36
C LYS A 130 4.61 9.13 -13.07
N HIS A 131 5.90 9.15 -12.81
CA HIS A 131 6.56 8.36 -11.76
C HIS A 131 6.52 9.07 -10.41
N ALA A 132 5.30 9.31 -9.87
CA ALA A 132 5.17 9.74 -8.49
C ALA A 132 5.77 8.69 -7.54
N GLY A 133 6.45 9.13 -6.51
CA GLY A 133 7.08 8.25 -5.55
C GLY A 133 7.86 8.98 -4.48
N PHE A 134 8.49 8.20 -3.63
CA PHE A 134 9.36 8.72 -2.57
C PHE A 134 10.52 7.77 -2.30
N ARG A 135 11.58 8.30 -1.68
CA ARG A 135 12.56 7.54 -0.93
C ARG A 135 12.50 7.99 0.52
N ILE A 136 12.44 7.05 1.43
CA ILE A 136 12.53 7.26 2.87
C ILE A 136 13.81 6.62 3.40
N ALA A 137 14.53 7.32 4.25
CA ALA A 137 15.73 6.86 4.93
C ALA A 137 15.74 7.34 6.38
N ARG A 138 16.71 6.90 7.17
CA ARG A 138 16.93 7.41 8.53
C ARG A 138 17.26 8.89 8.53
N GLU A 139 18.07 9.35 7.57
CA GLU A 139 18.66 10.69 7.52
C GLU A 139 17.77 11.70 6.79
N GLY A 140 16.72 11.24 6.08
CA GLY A 140 15.85 12.13 5.32
C GLY A 140 14.98 11.43 4.32
N TYR A 141 14.35 12.22 3.47
CA TYR A 141 13.48 11.73 2.42
C TYR A 141 13.62 12.53 1.12
N VAL A 142 13.22 11.91 0.02
CA VAL A 142 13.07 12.54 -1.29
C VAL A 142 11.69 12.22 -1.84
N VAL A 143 11.04 13.18 -2.47
CA VAL A 143 9.70 13.05 -3.05
C VAL A 143 9.75 13.40 -4.54
N TRP A 144 9.17 12.54 -5.36
CA TRP A 144 8.90 12.80 -6.78
C TRP A 144 7.40 12.98 -6.97
N ARG A 145 7.00 14.09 -7.54
CA ARG A 145 5.60 14.40 -7.84
C ARG A 145 5.31 14.07 -9.31
N ALA A 146 4.06 13.69 -9.57
CA ALA A 146 3.59 13.40 -10.93
C ALA A 146 3.45 14.68 -11.77
#